data_4a5cca8c8cd08bbdedc388665d93a1dd
#
_entry.id   4a5cca8c8cd08bbdedc388665d93a1dd
#
_cell.length_a   1.000
_cell.length_b   1.000
_cell.length_c   1.000
_cell.angle_alpha   90.00
_cell.angle_beta   90.00
_cell.angle_gamma   90.00
#
_symmetry.space_group_name_H-M   'P 1'
#
loop_
_entity.id
_entity.type
_entity.pdbx_description
1 polymer ?
#
loop_
_entity_poly.entity_id
_entity_poly.type
_entity_poly.pdbx_seq_one_letter_code
_entity_poly.pdbx_strand_id
1 'polypeptide(L)'
;MATRLVKYNGGTATYQPCSSPTLLKEGEFYEVVSKDVGECQTNYTLKGVDGYFNSVWFDNVKIGLVIATKPPKVGERFLCYEQLPDGNSYSRTTVLTSRVRSVEQINNKGYKIYTLNSCYIVQVI
;
A
#
# COMPACT_ATOMS: atom_id res chain seq x y z
N MET A 1 -2.97 -13.53 -7.23
CA MET A 1 -1.56 -13.15 -7.21
C MET A 1 -1.36 -11.96 -6.31
N ALA A 2 -0.43 -12.07 -5.37
CA ALA A 2 -0.16 -10.96 -4.45
C ALA A 2 0.60 -9.86 -5.19
N THR A 3 0.03 -8.67 -5.24
CA THR A 3 0.71 -7.48 -5.74
C THR A 3 1.41 -6.80 -4.57
N ARG A 4 2.61 -6.29 -4.82
CA ARG A 4 3.35 -5.54 -3.82
C ARG A 4 2.92 -4.08 -3.89
N LEU A 5 2.56 -3.52 -2.75
CA LEU A 5 2.28 -2.10 -2.63
C LEU A 5 3.53 -1.39 -2.11
N VAL A 6 3.88 -0.30 -2.77
CA VAL A 6 5.06 0.50 -2.42
C VAL A 6 4.70 1.98 -2.38
N LYS A 7 5.55 2.77 -1.73
CA LYS A 7 5.40 4.22 -1.64
C LYS A 7 6.67 4.86 -2.19
N TYR A 8 6.52 5.83 -3.11
CA TYR A 8 7.67 6.55 -3.65
C TYR A 8 8.28 7.45 -2.57
N ASN A 9 9.59 7.30 -2.36
CA ASN A 9 10.31 8.00 -1.29
C ASN A 9 11.04 9.27 -1.75
N GLY A 10 10.87 9.67 -3.01
CA GLY A 10 11.53 10.85 -3.56
C GLY A 10 12.91 10.57 -4.14
N GLY A 11 13.33 9.32 -4.21
CA GLY A 11 14.63 8.93 -4.74
C GLY A 11 14.80 9.28 -6.22
N THR A 12 16.02 9.58 -6.63
CA THR A 12 16.36 9.95 -8.01
C THR A 12 17.62 9.26 -8.52
N ALA A 13 18.38 8.61 -7.62
CA ALA A 13 19.62 7.95 -8.01
C ALA A 13 19.36 6.74 -8.91
N THR A 14 20.23 6.53 -9.89
CA THR A 14 20.13 5.39 -10.78
C THR A 14 21.52 4.83 -11.09
N TYR A 15 21.62 3.53 -11.16
CA TYR A 15 22.86 2.81 -11.48
C TYR A 15 22.78 2.10 -12.84
N GLN A 16 21.58 1.99 -13.38
CA GLN A 16 21.29 1.43 -14.70
C GLN A 16 20.21 2.29 -15.36
N PRO A 17 20.11 2.28 -16.70
CA PRO A 17 19.05 3.02 -17.38
C PRO A 17 17.66 2.65 -16.85
N CYS A 18 16.87 3.67 -16.54
CA CYS A 18 15.50 3.52 -16.16
C CYS A 18 14.73 4.80 -16.49
N SER A 19 13.42 4.78 -16.30
CA SER A 19 12.60 5.96 -16.58
C SER A 19 12.87 7.05 -15.53
N SER A 20 12.62 8.29 -15.93
CA SER A 20 12.70 9.44 -15.03
C SER A 20 11.61 9.38 -13.97
N PRO A 21 11.90 9.78 -12.73
CA PRO A 21 10.87 9.80 -11.67
C PRO A 21 9.86 10.95 -11.81
N THR A 22 9.85 11.67 -12.91
CA THR A 22 8.95 12.83 -13.11
C THR A 22 7.47 12.44 -13.09
N LEU A 23 7.13 11.19 -13.43
CA LEU A 23 5.76 10.68 -13.37
C LEU A 23 5.36 10.21 -11.97
N LEU A 24 6.30 10.20 -11.04
CA LEU A 24 6.09 9.73 -9.68
C LEU A 24 5.86 10.90 -8.73
N LYS A 25 5.06 10.66 -7.70
CA LYS A 25 4.75 11.68 -6.70
C LYS A 25 5.20 11.17 -5.34
N GLU A 26 6.07 11.92 -4.67
CA GLU A 26 6.57 11.55 -3.36
C GLU A 26 5.43 11.35 -2.36
N GLY A 27 5.46 10.25 -1.64
CA GLY A 27 4.43 9.90 -0.68
C GLY A 27 3.21 9.19 -1.27
N GLU A 28 3.13 9.07 -2.60
CA GLU A 28 2.04 8.31 -3.23
C GLU A 28 2.31 6.81 -3.21
N PHE A 29 1.23 6.04 -3.19
CA PHE A 29 1.30 4.58 -3.22
C PHE A 29 1.16 4.08 -4.66
N TYR A 30 1.94 3.04 -4.98
CA TYR A 30 1.93 2.41 -6.31
C TYR A 30 1.91 0.90 -6.15
N GLU A 31 1.21 0.21 -7.05
CA GLU A 31 1.24 -1.25 -7.12
C GLU A 31 2.31 -1.70 -8.09
N VAL A 32 3.18 -2.62 -7.66
CA VAL A 32 4.21 -3.23 -8.50
C VAL A 32 3.59 -4.36 -9.28
N VAL A 33 3.59 -4.24 -10.61
CA VAL A 33 3.05 -5.25 -11.53
C VAL A 33 4.11 -6.31 -11.82
N SER A 34 5.34 -5.88 -12.04
CA SER A 34 6.46 -6.78 -12.31
C SER A 34 7.77 -6.16 -11.86
N LYS A 35 8.79 -7.00 -11.70
CA LYS A 35 10.12 -6.52 -11.40
C LYS A 35 11.14 -7.17 -12.33
N ASP A 36 12.14 -6.39 -12.72
CA ASP A 36 13.23 -6.82 -13.55
C ASP A 36 14.53 -6.68 -12.76
N VAL A 37 15.14 -7.79 -12.41
CA VAL A 37 16.35 -7.82 -11.60
C VAL A 37 17.56 -7.72 -12.51
N GLY A 38 18.27 -6.59 -12.46
CA GLY A 38 19.52 -6.38 -13.16
C GLY A 38 20.73 -6.65 -12.27
N GLU A 39 21.92 -6.46 -12.82
CA GLU A 39 23.18 -6.69 -12.09
C GLU A 39 23.40 -5.66 -10.98
N CYS A 40 23.07 -4.40 -11.25
CA CYS A 40 23.32 -3.30 -10.32
C CYS A 40 22.05 -2.65 -9.80
N GLN A 41 20.91 -2.98 -10.39
CA GLN A 41 19.65 -2.31 -10.07
C GLN A 41 18.49 -3.23 -10.39
N THR A 42 17.48 -3.20 -9.55
CA THR A 42 16.19 -3.82 -9.83
C THR A 42 15.20 -2.71 -10.22
N ASN A 43 14.47 -2.92 -11.30
CA ASN A 43 13.46 -1.98 -11.78
C ASN A 43 12.06 -2.55 -11.55
N TYR A 44 11.14 -1.67 -11.16
CA TYR A 44 9.72 -2.00 -11.01
C TYR A 44 8.92 -1.43 -12.17
N THR A 45 7.96 -2.23 -12.65
CA THR A 45 6.86 -1.74 -13.49
C THR A 45 5.66 -1.52 -12.60
N LEU A 46 5.06 -0.34 -12.67
CA LEU A 46 3.96 0.06 -11.81
C LEU A 46 2.64 0.08 -12.57
N LYS A 47 1.57 -0.29 -11.90
CA LYS A 47 0.23 -0.26 -12.48
C LYS A 47 -0.18 1.18 -12.80
N GLY A 48 -0.57 1.43 -14.04
CA GLY A 48 -1.05 2.75 -14.48
C GLY A 48 0.03 3.80 -14.73
N VAL A 49 1.31 3.42 -14.63
CA VAL A 49 2.43 4.34 -14.89
C VAL A 49 3.36 3.70 -15.90
N ASP A 50 3.60 4.38 -17.00
CA ASP A 50 4.51 3.88 -18.04
C ASP A 50 5.97 4.00 -17.60
N GLY A 51 6.75 2.96 -17.88
CA GLY A 51 8.18 2.96 -17.68
C GLY A 51 8.66 1.96 -16.64
N TYR A 52 9.96 2.04 -16.36
CA TYR A 52 10.65 1.21 -15.40
C TYR A 52 11.33 2.11 -14.37
N PHE A 53 11.17 1.82 -13.10
CA PHE A 53 11.63 2.68 -12.02
C PHE A 53 12.51 1.91 -11.05
N ASN A 54 13.59 2.55 -10.59
CA ASN A 54 14.52 1.93 -9.65
C ASN A 54 13.81 1.55 -8.34
N SER A 55 13.93 0.29 -7.93
CA SER A 55 13.24 -0.24 -6.75
C SER A 55 13.64 0.46 -5.45
N VAL A 56 14.87 1.00 -5.36
CA VAL A 56 15.32 1.70 -4.14
C VAL A 56 14.63 3.05 -3.94
N TRP A 57 13.90 3.54 -4.93
CA TRP A 57 13.07 4.74 -4.81
C TRP A 57 11.77 4.50 -4.03
N PHE A 58 11.51 3.27 -3.68
CA PHE A 58 10.24 2.87 -3.07
C PHE A 58 10.46 2.20 -1.74
N ASP A 59 9.59 2.53 -0.79
CA ASP A 59 9.50 1.84 0.49
C ASP A 59 8.36 0.82 0.44
N ASN A 60 8.58 -0.34 1.04
CA ASN A 60 7.52 -1.34 1.15
C ASN A 60 6.42 -0.83 2.06
N VAL A 61 5.17 -1.00 1.62
CA VAL A 61 4.00 -0.65 2.42
C VAL A 61 3.41 -1.91 3.02
N LYS A 62 3.27 -1.90 4.34
CA LYS A 62 2.64 -3.01 5.04
C LYS A 62 1.14 -3.02 4.76
N ILE A 63 0.62 -4.16 4.35
CA ILE A 63 -0.82 -4.37 4.16
C ILE A 63 -1.33 -5.15 5.35
N GLY A 64 -2.25 -4.57 6.13
CA GLY A 64 -2.88 -5.23 7.25
C GLY A 64 -4.29 -5.69 6.90
N LEU A 65 -4.67 -6.88 7.39
CA LEU A 65 -6.05 -7.38 7.30
C LEU A 65 -6.72 -7.12 8.64
N VAL A 66 -7.80 -6.36 8.63
CA VAL A 66 -8.47 -5.92 9.86
C VAL A 66 -9.98 -6.06 9.73
N ILE A 67 -10.64 -6.13 10.88
CA ILE A 67 -12.10 -6.21 11.01
C ILE A 67 -12.56 -5.01 11.82
N ALA A 68 -13.66 -4.40 11.43
CA ALA A 68 -14.23 -3.26 12.14
C ALA A 68 -15.74 -3.35 12.22
N THR A 69 -16.32 -2.59 13.14
CA THR A 69 -17.77 -2.51 13.33
C THR A 69 -18.38 -1.31 12.64
N LYS A 70 -17.53 -0.39 12.16
CA LYS A 70 -17.97 0.84 11.48
C LYS A 70 -17.14 1.06 10.23
N PRO A 71 -17.71 1.70 9.19
CA PRO A 71 -16.95 2.07 8.00
C PRO A 71 -15.85 3.09 8.32
N PRO A 72 -14.70 3.04 7.60
CA PRO A 72 -13.66 4.05 7.76
C PRO A 72 -14.07 5.40 7.15
N LYS A 73 -13.49 6.48 7.68
CA LYS A 73 -13.72 7.84 7.19
C LYS A 73 -12.41 8.56 6.94
N VAL A 74 -12.32 9.26 5.83
CA VAL A 74 -11.14 10.08 5.50
C VAL A 74 -10.98 11.19 6.53
N GLY A 75 -9.73 11.42 6.93
CA GLY A 75 -9.39 12.47 7.89
C GLY A 75 -9.45 12.05 9.35
N GLU A 76 -9.98 10.88 9.65
CA GLU A 76 -10.11 10.36 11.01
C GLU A 76 -9.20 9.17 11.23
N ARG A 77 -8.80 8.96 12.48
CA ARG A 77 -8.16 7.72 12.89
C ARG A 77 -9.19 6.61 12.87
N PHE A 78 -8.77 5.41 12.52
CA PHE A 78 -9.67 4.27 12.39
C PHE A 78 -9.35 3.22 13.45
N LEU A 79 -10.37 2.85 14.22
CA LEU A 79 -10.25 1.79 15.23
C LEU A 79 -10.73 0.48 14.62
N CYS A 80 -9.88 -0.54 14.67
CA CYS A 80 -10.19 -1.85 14.12
C CYS A 80 -9.51 -2.95 14.93
N TYR A 81 -9.75 -4.19 14.52
CA TYR A 81 -9.17 -5.37 15.16
C TYR A 81 -8.37 -6.14 14.10
N GLU A 82 -7.21 -6.64 14.48
CA GLU A 82 -6.40 -7.46 13.59
C GLU A 82 -7.09 -8.79 13.31
N GLN A 83 -7.20 -9.15 12.02
CA GLN A 83 -7.75 -10.43 11.61
C GLN A 83 -6.73 -11.53 11.86
N LEU A 84 -7.17 -12.65 12.44
CA LEU A 84 -6.33 -13.80 12.68
C LEU A 84 -6.11 -14.61 11.40
N PRO A 85 -5.05 -15.46 11.34
CA PRO A 85 -4.70 -16.23 10.14
C PRO A 85 -5.80 -17.16 9.62
N ASP A 86 -6.75 -17.56 10.46
CA ASP A 86 -7.85 -18.42 10.03
C ASP A 86 -8.88 -17.70 9.14
N GLY A 87 -8.79 -16.37 9.04
CA GLY A 87 -9.69 -15.56 8.23
C GLY A 87 -11.09 -15.37 8.82
N ASN A 88 -11.43 -16.07 9.90
CA ASN A 88 -12.77 -16.06 10.50
C ASN A 88 -12.81 -15.40 11.88
N SER A 89 -11.69 -15.28 12.53
CA SER A 89 -11.57 -14.71 13.87
C SER A 89 -10.77 -13.43 13.83
N TYR A 90 -10.86 -12.64 14.87
CA TYR A 90 -10.07 -11.43 15.03
C TYR A 90 -9.46 -11.36 16.43
N SER A 91 -8.34 -10.67 16.51
CA SER A 91 -7.64 -10.46 17.78
C SER A 91 -8.45 -9.54 18.68
N ARG A 92 -8.35 -9.73 19.98
CA ARG A 92 -8.90 -8.79 20.96
C ARG A 92 -8.08 -7.50 21.04
N THR A 93 -6.89 -7.52 20.46
CA THR A 93 -6.03 -6.34 20.40
C THR A 93 -6.58 -5.36 19.39
N THR A 94 -6.82 -4.14 19.83
CA THR A 94 -7.29 -3.08 18.96
C THR A 94 -6.11 -2.46 18.21
N VAL A 95 -6.39 -2.02 16.98
CA VAL A 95 -5.44 -1.26 16.17
C VAL A 95 -6.06 0.12 15.93
N LEU A 96 -5.40 1.16 16.38
CA LEU A 96 -5.78 2.53 16.06
C LEU A 96 -4.81 3.03 14.99
N THR A 97 -5.32 3.25 13.78
CA THR A 97 -4.48 3.68 12.67
C THR A 97 -4.10 5.15 12.79
N SER A 98 -3.13 5.57 11.98
CA SER A 98 -2.96 6.99 11.67
C SER A 98 -4.20 7.49 10.95
N ARG A 99 -4.31 8.80 10.74
CA ARG A 99 -5.45 9.37 10.03
C ARG A 99 -5.58 8.77 8.63
N VAL A 100 -6.79 8.39 8.26
CA VAL A 100 -7.08 7.79 6.96
C VAL A 100 -6.95 8.87 5.89
N ARG A 101 -6.12 8.63 4.89
CA ARG A 101 -5.90 9.57 3.77
C ARG A 101 -6.88 9.35 2.64
N SER A 102 -7.21 8.09 2.36
CA SER A 102 -8.18 7.75 1.34
C SER A 102 -8.86 6.43 1.66
N VAL A 103 -10.06 6.28 1.14
CA VAL A 103 -10.90 5.09 1.31
C VAL A 103 -11.37 4.63 -0.06
N GLU A 104 -11.18 3.36 -0.37
CA GLU A 104 -11.71 2.73 -1.57
C GLU A 104 -12.63 1.59 -1.14
N GLN A 105 -13.89 1.64 -1.55
CA GLN A 105 -14.83 0.56 -1.27
C GLN A 105 -14.61 -0.58 -2.26
N ILE A 106 -14.33 -1.77 -1.73
CA ILE A 106 -14.07 -2.96 -2.55
C ILE A 106 -15.37 -3.72 -2.81
N ASN A 107 -16.22 -3.84 -1.79
CA ASN A 107 -17.53 -4.48 -1.87
C ASN A 107 -18.45 -3.92 -0.78
N ASN A 108 -19.61 -4.51 -0.57
CA ASN A 108 -20.62 -3.99 0.36
C ASN A 108 -20.10 -3.77 1.78
N LYS A 109 -19.17 -4.58 2.25
CA LYS A 109 -18.60 -4.50 3.60
C LYS A 109 -17.08 -4.45 3.61
N GLY A 110 -16.47 -4.36 2.45
CA GLY A 110 -15.02 -4.34 2.31
C GLY A 110 -14.50 -2.99 1.87
N TYR A 111 -13.45 -2.53 2.52
CA TYR A 111 -12.81 -1.25 2.21
C TYR A 111 -11.30 -1.43 2.19
N LYS A 112 -10.65 -0.66 1.34
CA LYS A 112 -9.21 -0.53 1.32
C LYS A 112 -8.88 0.90 1.75
N ILE A 113 -8.14 1.04 2.84
CA ILE A 113 -7.80 2.37 3.35
C ILE A 113 -6.30 2.58 3.30
N TYR A 114 -5.92 3.80 3.03
CA TYR A 114 -4.53 4.25 3.04
C TYR A 114 -4.34 5.26 4.15
N THR A 115 -3.34 5.01 4.98
CA THR A 115 -2.87 5.97 5.98
C THR A 115 -1.54 6.54 5.53
N LEU A 116 -0.82 7.24 6.39
CA LEU A 116 0.46 7.86 6.01
C LEU A 116 1.48 6.83 5.49
N ASN A 117 1.60 5.68 6.13
CA ASN A 117 2.64 4.69 5.84
C ASN A 117 2.11 3.28 5.62
N SER A 118 0.82 3.07 5.65
CA SER A 118 0.25 1.73 5.63
C SER A 118 -1.03 1.66 4.81
N CYS A 119 -1.38 0.45 4.42
CA CYS A 119 -2.63 0.14 3.77
C CYS A 119 -3.33 -0.96 4.57
N TYR A 120 -4.63 -0.83 4.74
CA TYR A 120 -5.41 -1.85 5.45
C TYR A 120 -6.57 -2.29 4.57
N ILE A 121 -6.78 -3.61 4.53
CA ILE A 121 -7.99 -4.19 3.96
C ILE A 121 -8.95 -4.39 5.12
N VAL A 122 -10.06 -3.66 5.10
CA VAL A 122 -11.03 -3.61 6.21
C VAL A 122 -12.26 -4.38 5.83
N GLN A 123 -12.68 -5.30 6.69
CA GLN A 123 -13.99 -5.94 6.59
C GLN A 123 -14.87 -5.41 7.72
N VAL A 124 -15.99 -4.82 7.35
CA VAL A 124 -16.98 -4.33 8.32
C VAL A 124 -17.97 -5.46 8.62
N ILE A 125 -18.14 -5.75 9.89
CA ILE A 125 -19.03 -6.81 10.37
C ILE A 125 -20.30 -6.24 10.97
#